data_4aedcd30aec224e32c6b40eea56cf54b
#
_entry.id   4aedcd30aec224e32c6b40eea56cf54b
#
_cell.length_a   1.000
_cell.length_b   1.000
_cell.length_c   1.000
_cell.angle_alpha   90.00
_cell.angle_beta   90.00
_cell.angle_gamma   90.00
#
_symmetry.space_group_name_H-M   'P 1'
#
loop_
_entity.id
_entity.type
_entity.pdbx_description
1 polymer ?
#
loop_
_entity_poly.entity_id
_entity_poly.type
_entity_poly.pdbx_seq_one_letter_code
_entity_poly.pdbx_strand_id
1 'polypeptide(L)'
;MEPMATFDAENSSALFIENVSKRYGKIMAVDDFSLTIKDGERVALLGENGAGKSTTLKIISGLMKPDTGKVRIFGYLPSSYEAKKIIGYLPEDASPYLNLSVMENLEYIGAIRETENLETKIEELLDILSLKEMAKQKPLSLSRGNRQKLCVALSIIHNPKFAIMDEPLNYLDIPTQEAMFQYFEKMNATFLISTHILSIAKRLTERIVIISSGRKVWDGPLKELEDMESDNKSIESIVSGMMKDVH
;
A
#
# COMPACT_ATOMS: atom_id res chain seq x y z
N MET A 1 -3.26 -23.50 -24.20
CA MET A 1 -1.82 -23.21 -23.98
C MET A 1 -1.72 -21.73 -23.63
N GLU A 2 -1.48 -21.39 -22.36
CA GLU A 2 -1.18 -20.02 -21.96
C GLU A 2 0.17 -19.61 -22.62
N PRO A 3 0.31 -18.39 -23.15
CA PRO A 3 1.55 -17.97 -23.76
C PRO A 3 2.68 -17.97 -22.72
N MET A 4 3.84 -18.53 -23.05
CA MET A 4 5.02 -18.66 -22.14
C MET A 4 5.39 -17.34 -21.43
N ALA A 5 5.17 -16.20 -22.05
CA ALA A 5 5.46 -14.88 -21.46
C ALA A 5 4.58 -14.52 -20.24
N THR A 6 3.32 -14.99 -20.19
CA THR A 6 2.42 -14.76 -19.06
C THR A 6 2.79 -15.66 -17.87
N PHE A 7 3.24 -16.89 -18.12
CA PHE A 7 3.68 -17.82 -17.08
C PHE A 7 4.98 -17.32 -16.38
N ASP A 8 5.91 -16.75 -17.13
CA ASP A 8 7.14 -16.18 -16.58
C ASP A 8 6.85 -14.91 -15.73
N ALA A 9 5.95 -14.04 -16.17
CA ALA A 9 5.58 -12.84 -15.42
C ALA A 9 4.82 -13.17 -14.11
N GLU A 10 3.95 -14.18 -14.14
CA GLU A 10 3.19 -14.65 -12.97
C GLU A 10 4.11 -15.11 -11.82
N ASN A 11 5.24 -15.74 -12.15
CA ASN A 11 6.14 -16.33 -11.16
C ASN A 11 7.36 -15.46 -10.81
N SER A 12 7.70 -14.46 -11.64
CA SER A 12 8.91 -13.62 -11.46
C SER A 12 8.62 -12.23 -10.91
N SER A 13 7.35 -11.83 -10.82
CA SER A 13 6.94 -10.52 -10.30
C SER A 13 6.58 -10.55 -8.83
N ALA A 14 6.75 -9.42 -8.13
CA ALA A 14 6.27 -9.25 -6.77
C ALA A 14 4.73 -9.26 -6.70
N LEU A 15 4.08 -8.66 -7.70
CA LEU A 15 2.63 -8.69 -7.88
C LEU A 15 2.28 -8.98 -9.34
N PHE A 16 1.37 -9.90 -9.54
CA PHE A 16 0.72 -10.18 -10.82
C PHE A 16 -0.79 -10.18 -10.65
N ILE A 17 -1.47 -9.30 -11.38
CA ILE A 17 -2.94 -9.21 -11.45
C ILE A 17 -3.33 -9.30 -12.91
N GLU A 18 -4.29 -10.17 -13.23
CA GLU A 18 -4.82 -10.37 -14.58
C GLU A 18 -6.33 -10.39 -14.56
N ASN A 19 -6.94 -9.42 -15.27
CA ASN A 19 -8.38 -9.28 -15.54
C ASN A 19 -9.26 -9.44 -14.28
N VAL A 20 -8.82 -8.85 -13.17
CA VAL A 20 -9.52 -8.93 -11.89
C VAL A 20 -10.75 -8.03 -11.90
N SER A 21 -11.91 -8.62 -11.54
CA SER A 21 -13.13 -7.86 -11.32
C SER A 21 -13.73 -8.19 -9.95
N LYS A 22 -14.39 -7.18 -9.34
CA LYS A 22 -15.12 -7.31 -8.09
C LYS A 22 -16.36 -6.44 -8.07
N ARG A 23 -17.51 -7.07 -7.73
CA ARG A 23 -18.80 -6.42 -7.67
C ARG A 23 -19.41 -6.50 -6.26
N TYR A 24 -20.06 -5.43 -5.84
CA TYR A 24 -20.88 -5.35 -4.64
C TYR A 24 -22.32 -5.02 -5.05
N GLY A 25 -23.18 -6.02 -5.10
CA GLY A 25 -24.54 -5.85 -5.62
C GLY A 25 -24.52 -5.29 -7.04
N LYS A 26 -25.00 -4.06 -7.23
CA LYS A 26 -25.01 -3.41 -8.55
C LYS A 26 -23.73 -2.61 -8.85
N ILE A 27 -22.85 -2.38 -7.87
CA ILE A 27 -21.67 -1.54 -8.01
C ILE A 27 -20.49 -2.42 -8.44
N MET A 28 -19.85 -2.10 -9.57
CA MET A 28 -18.60 -2.67 -10.01
C MET A 28 -17.47 -1.86 -9.33
N ALA A 29 -16.85 -2.44 -8.30
CA ALA A 29 -15.81 -1.76 -7.52
C ALA A 29 -14.42 -1.91 -8.15
N VAL A 30 -14.18 -3.01 -8.86
CA VAL A 30 -12.97 -3.25 -9.68
C VAL A 30 -13.45 -3.91 -10.96
N ASP A 31 -13.03 -3.41 -12.11
CA ASP A 31 -13.51 -3.82 -13.41
C ASP A 31 -12.34 -4.04 -14.37
N ASP A 32 -12.08 -5.31 -14.70
CA ASP A 32 -11.04 -5.76 -15.62
C ASP A 32 -9.64 -5.18 -15.32
N PHE A 33 -9.28 -5.15 -14.04
CA PHE A 33 -8.03 -4.55 -13.58
C PHE A 33 -6.87 -5.53 -13.74
N SER A 34 -5.82 -5.08 -14.44
CA SER A 34 -4.57 -5.84 -14.62
C SER A 34 -3.37 -4.98 -14.25
N LEU A 35 -2.42 -5.53 -13.48
CA LEU A 35 -1.22 -4.84 -13.01
C LEU A 35 -0.12 -5.85 -12.70
N THR A 36 1.10 -5.54 -13.14
CA THR A 36 2.30 -6.28 -12.76
C THR A 36 3.29 -5.34 -12.08
N ILE A 37 3.81 -5.73 -10.91
CA ILE A 37 4.84 -4.99 -10.16
C ILE A 37 6.05 -5.90 -10.03
N LYS A 38 7.23 -5.38 -10.39
CA LYS A 38 8.50 -6.12 -10.25
C LYS A 38 8.97 -6.10 -8.81
N ASP A 39 9.84 -7.05 -8.45
CA ASP A 39 10.48 -7.05 -7.12
C ASP A 39 11.32 -5.77 -6.93
N GLY A 40 11.21 -5.16 -5.75
CA GLY A 40 11.84 -3.88 -5.41
C GLY A 40 11.19 -2.64 -6.02
N GLU A 41 10.18 -2.77 -6.89
CA GLU A 41 9.50 -1.64 -7.51
C GLU A 41 8.59 -0.91 -6.50
N ARG A 42 8.49 0.41 -6.65
CA ARG A 42 7.61 1.26 -5.85
C ARG A 42 6.56 1.88 -6.73
N VAL A 43 5.30 1.57 -6.44
CA VAL A 43 4.16 1.97 -7.25
C VAL A 43 3.13 2.70 -6.41
N ALA A 44 2.67 3.86 -6.88
CA ALA A 44 1.51 4.54 -6.31
C ALA A 44 0.24 4.18 -7.08
N LEU A 45 -0.79 3.79 -6.34
CA LEU A 45 -2.15 3.64 -6.85
C LEU A 45 -2.94 4.91 -6.54
N LEU A 46 -3.07 5.78 -7.53
CA LEU A 46 -3.71 7.08 -7.40
C LEU A 46 -5.17 7.02 -7.86
N GLY A 47 -6.07 7.69 -7.17
CA GLY A 47 -7.48 7.74 -7.56
C GLY A 47 -8.34 8.46 -6.52
N GLU A 48 -9.52 8.93 -6.93
CA GLU A 48 -10.48 9.56 -6.02
C GLU A 48 -11.04 8.56 -4.99
N ASN A 49 -11.73 9.09 -3.97
CA ASN A 49 -12.46 8.25 -3.04
C ASN A 49 -13.58 7.49 -3.77
N GLY A 50 -13.67 6.19 -3.53
CA GLY A 50 -14.61 5.33 -4.26
C GLY A 50 -14.11 4.79 -5.61
N ALA A 51 -12.92 5.16 -6.08
CA ALA A 51 -12.35 4.69 -7.35
C ALA A 51 -12.04 3.18 -7.40
N GLY A 52 -12.08 2.48 -6.24
CA GLY A 52 -11.79 1.05 -6.15
C GLY A 52 -10.44 0.70 -5.51
N LYS A 53 -9.65 1.69 -5.08
CA LYS A 53 -8.30 1.49 -4.48
C LYS A 53 -8.32 0.48 -3.33
N SER A 54 -9.07 0.76 -2.27
CA SER A 54 -9.11 -0.10 -1.07
C SER A 54 -9.64 -1.50 -1.37
N THR A 55 -10.59 -1.63 -2.33
CA THR A 55 -11.07 -2.94 -2.79
C THR A 55 -9.95 -3.71 -3.49
N THR A 56 -9.21 -3.06 -4.37
CA THR A 56 -8.04 -3.64 -5.05
C THR A 56 -6.99 -4.09 -4.04
N LEU A 57 -6.64 -3.24 -3.06
CA LEU A 57 -5.67 -3.61 -2.00
C LEU A 57 -6.16 -4.77 -1.13
N LYS A 58 -7.45 -4.84 -0.79
CA LYS A 58 -8.05 -5.98 -0.05
C LYS A 58 -7.98 -7.29 -0.85
N ILE A 59 -8.12 -7.22 -2.17
CA ILE A 59 -7.94 -8.39 -3.04
C ILE A 59 -6.48 -8.83 -3.06
N ILE A 60 -5.54 -7.89 -3.25
CA ILE A 60 -4.11 -8.17 -3.27
C ILE A 60 -3.64 -8.74 -1.93
N SER A 61 -4.10 -8.20 -0.79
CA SER A 61 -3.72 -8.70 0.54
C SER A 61 -4.36 -10.05 0.91
N GLY A 62 -5.23 -10.60 0.04
CA GLY A 62 -5.91 -11.87 0.28
C GLY A 62 -7.05 -11.81 1.30
N LEU A 63 -7.46 -10.60 1.70
CA LEU A 63 -8.62 -10.39 2.58
C LEU A 63 -9.94 -10.50 1.83
N MET A 64 -9.89 -10.37 0.50
CA MET A 64 -11.06 -10.46 -0.36
C MET A 64 -10.75 -11.30 -1.60
N LYS A 65 -11.69 -12.17 -1.96
CA LYS A 65 -11.60 -12.94 -3.19
C LYS A 65 -12.20 -12.12 -4.35
N PRO A 66 -11.50 -12.00 -5.49
CA PRO A 66 -12.09 -11.43 -6.70
C PRO A 66 -13.20 -12.33 -7.23
N ASP A 67 -14.12 -11.76 -8.02
CA ASP A 67 -15.18 -12.53 -8.69
C ASP A 67 -14.64 -13.19 -9.96
N THR A 68 -13.72 -12.51 -10.67
CA THR A 68 -13.01 -13.04 -11.85
C THR A 68 -11.53 -12.62 -11.80
N GLY A 69 -10.73 -13.25 -12.67
CA GLY A 69 -9.31 -12.93 -12.82
C GLY A 69 -8.40 -13.69 -11.86
N LYS A 70 -7.12 -13.34 -11.91
CA LYS A 70 -6.06 -14.00 -11.13
C LYS A 70 -5.24 -12.97 -10.38
N VAL A 71 -4.74 -13.33 -9.18
CA VAL A 71 -3.76 -12.56 -8.42
C VAL A 71 -2.67 -13.50 -7.91
N ARG A 72 -1.41 -13.08 -8.03
CA ARG A 72 -0.26 -13.75 -7.42
C ARG A 72 0.65 -12.74 -6.77
N ILE A 73 1.29 -13.16 -5.69
CA ILE A 73 2.30 -12.40 -4.95
C ILE A 73 3.53 -13.28 -4.86
N PHE A 74 4.60 -12.89 -5.55
CA PHE A 74 5.79 -13.74 -5.71
C PHE A 74 5.42 -15.19 -6.12
N GLY A 75 4.46 -15.35 -7.03
CA GLY A 75 3.93 -16.64 -7.48
C GLY A 75 2.91 -17.30 -6.54
N TYR A 76 2.77 -16.86 -5.29
CA TYR A 76 1.85 -17.43 -4.32
C TYR A 76 0.42 -16.87 -4.46
N LEU A 77 -0.57 -17.67 -4.04
CA LEU A 77 -1.93 -17.16 -3.86
C LEU A 77 -1.96 -16.14 -2.71
N PRO A 78 -2.66 -14.99 -2.83
CA PRO A 78 -2.73 -13.98 -1.76
C PRO A 78 -3.21 -14.51 -0.40
N SER A 79 -4.07 -15.54 -0.42
CA SER A 79 -4.61 -16.17 0.79
C SER A 79 -3.69 -17.21 1.43
N SER A 80 -2.60 -17.59 0.76
CA SER A 80 -1.67 -18.62 1.25
C SER A 80 -0.83 -18.12 2.44
N TYR A 81 -0.29 -19.06 3.19
CA TYR A 81 0.60 -18.75 4.31
C TYR A 81 1.87 -18.03 3.84
N GLU A 82 2.46 -18.50 2.74
CA GLU A 82 3.68 -17.96 2.14
C GLU A 82 3.49 -16.49 1.75
N ALA A 83 2.39 -16.15 1.07
CA ALA A 83 2.08 -14.77 0.74
C ALA A 83 1.89 -13.91 2.00
N LYS A 84 1.11 -14.40 2.98
CA LYS A 84 0.85 -13.67 4.23
C LYS A 84 2.12 -13.41 5.04
N LYS A 85 3.10 -14.32 5.01
CA LYS A 85 4.37 -14.17 5.72
C LYS A 85 5.21 -13.01 5.19
N ILE A 86 5.15 -12.75 3.89
CA ILE A 86 5.98 -11.74 3.20
C ILE A 86 5.28 -10.40 2.95
N ILE A 87 3.96 -10.31 3.21
CA ILE A 87 3.18 -9.09 3.04
C ILE A 87 3.12 -8.31 4.35
N GLY A 88 3.37 -7.00 4.27
CA GLY A 88 2.91 -6.01 5.24
C GLY A 88 1.69 -5.30 4.68
N TYR A 89 0.57 -5.30 5.40
CA TYR A 89 -0.66 -4.65 4.94
C TYR A 89 -1.16 -3.62 5.96
N LEU A 90 -1.34 -2.40 5.50
CA LEU A 90 -1.96 -1.30 6.23
C LEU A 90 -3.27 -0.92 5.53
N PRO A 91 -4.44 -1.30 6.02
CA PRO A 91 -5.71 -0.78 5.51
C PRO A 91 -5.96 0.66 5.99
N GLU A 92 -6.82 1.41 5.28
CA GLU A 92 -7.21 2.78 5.66
C GLU A 92 -7.86 2.85 7.05
N ASP A 93 -8.66 1.83 7.40
CA ASP A 93 -9.35 1.68 8.67
C ASP A 93 -8.57 0.85 9.71
N ALA A 94 -7.24 0.82 9.58
CA ALA A 94 -6.39 0.07 10.51
C ALA A 94 -6.61 0.50 11.96
N SER A 95 -6.71 -0.49 12.84
CA SER A 95 -6.81 -0.26 14.28
C SER A 95 -5.88 -1.20 15.04
N PRO A 96 -5.05 -0.68 15.94
CA PRO A 96 -4.24 -1.49 16.83
C PRO A 96 -5.11 -2.20 17.89
N TYR A 97 -4.56 -3.15 18.61
CA TYR A 97 -5.24 -3.77 19.74
C TYR A 97 -5.43 -2.76 20.86
N LEU A 98 -6.67 -2.35 21.09
CA LEU A 98 -7.03 -1.23 21.98
C LEU A 98 -6.73 -1.50 23.47
N ASN A 99 -6.67 -2.78 23.87
CA ASN A 99 -6.40 -3.20 25.24
C ASN A 99 -4.89 -3.31 25.54
N LEU A 100 -4.04 -3.35 24.53
CA LEU A 100 -2.59 -3.39 24.64
C LEU A 100 -2.02 -1.98 24.55
N SER A 101 -0.93 -1.68 25.25
CA SER A 101 -0.16 -0.45 25.08
C SER A 101 0.51 -0.39 23.68
N VAL A 102 1.11 0.73 23.33
CA VAL A 102 1.91 0.87 22.10
C VAL A 102 3.01 -0.19 22.05
N MET A 103 3.78 -0.33 23.15
CA MET A 103 4.85 -1.33 23.27
C MET A 103 4.30 -2.75 23.11
N GLU A 104 3.27 -3.11 23.87
CA GLU A 104 2.67 -4.45 23.82
C GLU A 104 2.08 -4.78 22.44
N ASN A 105 1.54 -3.79 21.70
CA ASN A 105 1.11 -4.00 20.31
C ASN A 105 2.28 -4.39 19.41
N LEU A 106 3.41 -3.68 19.53
CA LEU A 106 4.60 -3.95 18.72
C LEU A 106 5.22 -5.31 19.08
N GLU A 107 5.35 -5.61 20.38
CA GLU A 107 5.84 -6.91 20.85
C GLU A 107 4.94 -8.06 20.36
N TYR A 108 3.63 -7.91 20.50
CA TYR A 108 2.66 -8.94 20.11
C TYR A 108 2.67 -9.23 18.62
N ILE A 109 2.59 -8.19 17.78
CA ILE A 109 2.60 -8.35 16.32
C ILE A 109 3.98 -8.82 15.83
N GLY A 110 5.06 -8.26 16.39
CA GLY A 110 6.42 -8.67 16.05
C GLY A 110 6.69 -10.15 16.37
N ALA A 111 6.20 -10.63 17.53
CA ALA A 111 6.31 -12.04 17.91
C ALA A 111 5.49 -12.96 16.97
N ILE A 112 4.23 -12.62 16.66
CA ILE A 112 3.39 -13.38 15.70
C ILE A 112 4.02 -13.45 14.32
N ARG A 113 4.70 -12.36 13.91
CA ARG A 113 5.36 -12.24 12.61
C ARG A 113 6.76 -12.84 12.59
N GLU A 114 7.22 -13.44 13.70
CA GLU A 114 8.56 -14.01 13.85
C GLU A 114 9.66 -12.99 13.46
N THR A 115 9.50 -11.74 13.91
CA THR A 115 10.40 -10.63 13.57
C THR A 115 11.79 -10.87 14.16
N GLU A 116 12.81 -10.90 13.32
CA GLU A 116 14.19 -10.98 13.75
C GLU A 116 14.62 -9.69 14.49
N ASN A 117 15.43 -9.84 15.56
CA ASN A 117 15.92 -8.72 16.37
C ASN A 117 14.80 -7.78 16.84
N LEU A 118 13.68 -8.35 17.30
CA LEU A 118 12.45 -7.64 17.59
C LEU A 118 12.63 -6.42 18.50
N GLU A 119 13.40 -6.53 19.58
CA GLU A 119 13.65 -5.43 20.53
C GLU A 119 14.28 -4.21 19.81
N THR A 120 15.34 -4.45 19.03
CA THR A 120 16.01 -3.40 18.25
C THR A 120 15.06 -2.79 17.23
N LYS A 121 14.21 -3.61 16.59
CA LYS A 121 13.23 -3.15 15.61
C LYS A 121 12.14 -2.28 16.23
N ILE A 122 11.68 -2.64 17.41
CA ILE A 122 10.72 -1.84 18.18
C ILE A 122 11.33 -0.49 18.54
N GLU A 123 12.55 -0.46 19.06
CA GLU A 123 13.24 0.78 19.42
C GLU A 123 13.40 1.71 18.21
N GLU A 124 13.84 1.16 17.07
CA GLU A 124 13.96 1.89 15.80
C GLU A 124 12.63 2.54 15.39
N LEU A 125 11.54 1.76 15.39
CA LEU A 125 10.22 2.25 14.97
C LEU A 125 9.64 3.28 15.95
N LEU A 126 9.83 3.10 17.24
CA LEU A 126 9.41 4.06 18.26
C LEU A 126 10.14 5.40 18.11
N ASP A 127 11.44 5.37 17.74
CA ASP A 127 12.22 6.57 17.47
C ASP A 127 11.73 7.31 16.24
N ILE A 128 11.71 6.63 15.10
CA ILE A 128 11.35 7.20 13.79
C ILE A 128 9.96 7.83 13.84
N LEU A 129 9.02 7.17 14.51
CA LEU A 129 7.64 7.62 14.62
C LEU A 129 7.38 8.55 15.80
N SER A 130 8.41 8.86 16.61
CA SER A 130 8.27 9.69 17.82
C SER A 130 7.19 9.15 18.78
N LEU A 131 7.19 7.83 19.01
CA LEU A 131 6.24 7.14 19.88
C LEU A 131 6.84 6.70 21.22
N LYS A 132 8.14 6.93 21.48
CA LYS A 132 8.83 6.48 22.71
C LYS A 132 8.13 6.91 24.01
N GLU A 133 7.78 8.18 24.10
CA GLU A 133 7.10 8.71 25.30
C GLU A 133 5.69 8.14 25.51
N MET A 134 5.12 7.58 24.44
CA MET A 134 3.78 6.98 24.45
C MET A 134 3.80 5.45 24.54
N ALA A 135 4.99 4.84 24.66
CA ALA A 135 5.18 3.39 24.61
C ALA A 135 4.26 2.63 25.61
N LYS A 136 4.00 3.20 26.77
CA LYS A 136 3.14 2.62 27.83
C LYS A 136 1.67 3.03 27.73
N GLN A 137 1.31 3.91 26.80
CA GLN A 137 -0.07 4.38 26.62
C GLN A 137 -0.86 3.39 25.78
N LYS A 138 -2.17 3.32 26.05
CA LYS A 138 -3.11 2.53 25.23
C LYS A 138 -3.57 3.34 24.02
N PRO A 139 -3.89 2.69 22.88
CA PRO A 139 -4.30 3.38 21.66
C PRO A 139 -5.50 4.32 21.82
N LEU A 140 -6.40 4.03 22.75
CA LEU A 140 -7.56 4.90 23.03
C LEU A 140 -7.17 6.30 23.54
N SER A 141 -6.03 6.43 24.24
CA SER A 141 -5.52 7.72 24.73
C SER A 141 -4.68 8.48 23.72
N LEU A 142 -4.33 7.84 22.58
CA LEU A 142 -3.52 8.46 21.54
C LEU A 142 -4.35 9.38 20.64
N SER A 143 -3.71 10.42 20.11
CA SER A 143 -4.27 11.19 19.00
C SER A 143 -4.47 10.31 17.77
N ARG A 144 -5.27 10.78 16.80
CA ARG A 144 -5.48 10.07 15.53
C ARG A 144 -4.16 9.84 14.78
N GLY A 145 -3.30 10.86 14.75
CA GLY A 145 -1.98 10.74 14.12
C GLY A 145 -1.09 9.71 14.80
N ASN A 146 -1.04 9.68 16.15
CA ASN A 146 -0.23 8.70 16.87
C ASN A 146 -0.78 7.26 16.73
N ARG A 147 -2.10 7.08 16.61
CA ARG A 147 -2.67 5.78 16.23
C ARG A 147 -2.26 5.36 14.83
N GLN A 148 -2.28 6.29 13.89
CA GLN A 148 -1.81 6.03 12.51
C GLN A 148 -0.34 5.63 12.49
N LYS A 149 0.53 6.35 13.23
CA LYS A 149 1.95 5.98 13.39
C LYS A 149 2.10 4.55 13.90
N LEU A 150 1.35 4.17 14.91
CA LEU A 150 1.37 2.80 15.44
C LEU A 150 0.91 1.78 14.38
N CYS A 151 -0.19 2.05 13.65
CA CYS A 151 -0.67 1.14 12.59
C CYS A 151 0.36 0.96 11.47
N VAL A 152 1.05 2.04 11.07
CA VAL A 152 2.16 1.97 10.11
C VAL A 152 3.27 1.07 10.66
N ALA A 153 3.71 1.29 11.92
CA ALA A 153 4.74 0.47 12.55
C ALA A 153 4.37 -1.02 12.54
N LEU A 154 3.14 -1.35 12.93
CA LEU A 154 2.64 -2.73 12.96
C LEU A 154 2.63 -3.40 11.58
N SER A 155 2.41 -2.62 10.51
CA SER A 155 2.39 -3.15 9.15
C SER A 155 3.77 -3.49 8.59
N ILE A 156 4.85 -2.90 9.16
CA ILE A 156 6.23 -3.04 8.64
C ILE A 156 7.22 -3.66 9.63
N ILE A 157 6.81 -3.95 10.86
CA ILE A 157 7.69 -4.43 11.94
C ILE A 157 8.48 -5.69 11.56
N HIS A 158 7.91 -6.56 10.75
CA HIS A 158 8.50 -7.83 10.29
C HIS A 158 9.33 -7.71 9.00
N ASN A 159 9.68 -6.47 8.57
CA ASN A 159 10.40 -6.20 7.33
C ASN A 159 9.81 -6.95 6.12
N PRO A 160 8.56 -6.65 5.73
CA PRO A 160 7.89 -7.36 4.65
C PRO A 160 8.64 -7.20 3.33
N LYS A 161 8.61 -8.23 2.47
CA LYS A 161 9.09 -8.12 1.08
C LYS A 161 8.16 -7.28 0.22
N PHE A 162 6.87 -7.24 0.56
CA PHE A 162 5.87 -6.46 -0.15
C PHE A 162 5.01 -5.67 0.85
N ALA A 163 5.16 -4.36 0.85
CA ALA A 163 4.36 -3.44 1.65
C ALA A 163 3.18 -2.90 0.83
N ILE A 164 1.97 -3.21 1.26
CA ILE A 164 0.71 -2.76 0.68
C ILE A 164 0.09 -1.78 1.66
N MET A 165 -0.05 -0.52 1.28
CA MET A 165 -0.47 0.52 2.21
C MET A 165 -1.58 1.39 1.63
N ASP A 166 -2.67 1.51 2.37
CA ASP A 166 -3.81 2.38 2.03
C ASP A 166 -3.70 3.69 2.83
N GLU A 167 -3.40 4.81 2.14
CA GLU A 167 -3.25 6.16 2.71
C GLU A 167 -2.30 6.20 3.94
N PRO A 168 -1.07 5.68 3.89
CA PRO A 168 -0.22 5.46 5.06
C PRO A 168 0.18 6.73 5.81
N LEU A 169 0.26 7.87 5.12
CA LEU A 169 0.76 9.13 5.67
C LEU A 169 -0.35 10.11 6.07
N ASN A 170 -1.61 9.68 5.97
CA ASN A 170 -2.73 10.50 6.43
C ASN A 170 -2.62 10.76 7.93
N TYR A 171 -2.97 11.99 8.35
CA TYR A 171 -2.96 12.45 9.74
C TYR A 171 -1.58 12.56 10.40
N LEU A 172 -0.49 12.32 9.66
CA LEU A 172 0.87 12.52 10.16
C LEU A 172 1.30 13.98 9.97
N ASP A 173 2.02 14.50 10.95
CA ASP A 173 2.70 15.80 10.82
C ASP A 173 3.87 15.72 9.83
N ILE A 174 4.26 16.87 9.27
CA ILE A 174 5.29 16.97 8.23
C ILE A 174 6.62 16.33 8.68
N PRO A 175 7.15 16.57 9.91
CA PRO A 175 8.38 15.92 10.35
C PRO A 175 8.29 14.39 10.36
N THR A 176 7.15 13.84 10.80
CA THR A 176 6.94 12.38 10.80
C THR A 176 6.81 11.85 9.38
N GLN A 177 6.12 12.55 8.47
CA GLN A 177 6.07 12.15 7.06
C GLN A 177 7.46 12.08 6.46
N GLU A 178 8.32 13.08 6.70
CA GLU A 178 9.69 13.09 6.19
C GLU A 178 10.55 11.95 6.76
N ALA A 179 10.43 11.66 8.05
CA ALA A 179 11.10 10.51 8.67
C ALA A 179 10.62 9.18 8.06
N MET A 180 9.33 9.05 7.75
CA MET A 180 8.77 7.87 7.10
C MET A 180 9.23 7.73 5.64
N PHE A 181 9.34 8.83 4.88
CA PHE A 181 9.91 8.78 3.54
C PHE A 181 11.32 8.21 3.56
N GLN A 182 12.19 8.76 4.42
CA GLN A 182 13.57 8.28 4.57
C GLN A 182 13.63 6.81 5.04
N TYR A 183 12.72 6.41 5.89
CA TYR A 183 12.63 5.03 6.35
C TYR A 183 12.23 4.08 5.21
N PHE A 184 11.16 4.41 4.49
CA PHE A 184 10.71 3.60 3.34
C PHE A 184 11.77 3.52 2.25
N GLU A 185 12.52 4.61 1.99
CA GLU A 185 13.63 4.61 1.01
C GLU A 185 14.71 3.57 1.34
N LYS A 186 14.97 3.35 2.64
CA LYS A 186 16.00 2.39 3.11
C LYS A 186 15.48 0.95 3.16
N MET A 187 14.16 0.75 3.14
CA MET A 187 13.60 -0.60 3.15
C MET A 187 13.85 -1.30 1.81
N ASN A 188 14.43 -2.50 1.88
CA ASN A 188 14.53 -3.38 0.71
C ASN A 188 13.22 -4.14 0.50
N ALA A 189 12.20 -3.45 0.00
CA ALA A 189 10.86 -3.99 -0.19
C ALA A 189 10.21 -3.44 -1.47
N THR A 190 9.32 -4.21 -2.03
CA THR A 190 8.35 -3.74 -3.04
C THR A 190 7.25 -2.96 -2.33
N PHE A 191 6.78 -1.86 -2.94
CA PHE A 191 5.71 -1.04 -2.37
C PHE A 191 4.54 -0.88 -3.35
N LEU A 192 3.33 -1.03 -2.83
CA LEU A 192 2.11 -0.54 -3.47
C LEU A 192 1.39 0.37 -2.48
N ILE A 193 1.39 1.65 -2.76
CA ILE A 193 0.84 2.68 -1.86
C ILE A 193 -0.34 3.33 -2.55
N SER A 194 -1.53 3.23 -1.96
CA SER A 194 -2.66 4.02 -2.43
C SER A 194 -2.63 5.41 -1.80
N THR A 195 -2.95 6.40 -2.59
CA THR A 195 -3.17 7.77 -2.12
C THR A 195 -4.04 8.55 -3.11
N HIS A 196 -4.66 9.61 -2.62
CA HIS A 196 -5.33 10.61 -3.46
C HIS A 196 -4.50 11.89 -3.58
N ILE A 197 -3.32 11.95 -2.92
CA ILE A 197 -2.44 13.12 -2.86
C ILE A 197 -1.23 12.89 -3.77
N LEU A 198 -1.19 13.60 -4.89
CA LEU A 198 -0.14 13.46 -5.90
C LEU A 198 1.26 13.74 -5.35
N SER A 199 1.43 14.75 -4.49
CA SER A 199 2.73 15.09 -3.91
C SER A 199 3.31 13.96 -3.04
N ILE A 200 2.47 13.18 -2.36
CA ILE A 200 2.88 11.97 -1.62
C ILE A 200 3.31 10.88 -2.60
N ALA A 201 2.52 10.65 -3.65
CA ALA A 201 2.87 9.68 -4.69
C ALA A 201 4.22 10.00 -5.34
N LYS A 202 4.44 11.25 -5.75
CA LYS A 202 5.70 11.74 -6.34
C LYS A 202 6.91 11.52 -5.44
N ARG A 203 6.75 11.64 -4.13
CA ARG A 203 7.84 11.48 -3.16
C ARG A 203 8.22 10.02 -2.90
N LEU A 204 7.24 9.10 -2.97
CA LEU A 204 7.41 7.70 -2.58
C LEU A 204 7.69 6.75 -3.73
N THR A 205 7.32 7.13 -4.96
CA THR A 205 7.29 6.18 -6.07
C THR A 205 7.78 6.80 -7.37
N GLU A 206 8.32 5.96 -8.25
CA GLU A 206 8.73 6.34 -9.60
C GLU A 206 7.69 5.97 -10.67
N ARG A 207 6.71 5.13 -10.30
CA ARG A 207 5.63 4.68 -11.17
C ARG A 207 4.28 4.95 -10.53
N ILE A 208 3.39 5.51 -11.31
CA ILE A 208 2.02 5.82 -10.90
C ILE A 208 1.06 4.96 -11.72
N VAL A 209 0.06 4.42 -11.05
CA VAL A 209 -1.10 3.77 -11.65
C VAL A 209 -2.32 4.58 -11.24
N ILE A 210 -3.09 5.06 -12.21
CA ILE A 210 -4.31 5.82 -11.93
C ILE A 210 -5.51 4.91 -12.13
N ILE A 211 -6.37 4.86 -11.11
CA ILE A 211 -7.63 4.11 -11.13
C ILE A 211 -8.82 5.07 -11.04
N SER A 212 -9.82 4.85 -11.88
CA SER A 212 -11.09 5.56 -11.86
C SER A 212 -12.23 4.58 -12.11
N SER A 213 -13.30 4.67 -11.33
CA SER A 213 -14.50 3.81 -11.48
C SER A 213 -14.18 2.31 -11.59
N GLY A 214 -13.18 1.84 -10.81
CA GLY A 214 -12.72 0.45 -10.79
C GLY A 214 -11.79 0.05 -11.92
N ARG A 215 -11.48 0.92 -12.87
CA ARG A 215 -10.64 0.65 -14.05
C ARG A 215 -9.30 1.37 -13.97
N LYS A 216 -8.27 0.74 -14.48
CA LYS A 216 -6.96 1.38 -14.68
C LYS A 216 -7.06 2.31 -15.89
N VAL A 217 -6.88 3.61 -15.66
CA VAL A 217 -6.96 4.64 -16.72
C VAL A 217 -5.58 5.10 -17.18
N TRP A 218 -4.56 4.92 -16.34
CA TRP A 218 -3.18 5.22 -16.69
C TRP A 218 -2.21 4.34 -15.90
N ASP A 219 -1.03 4.05 -16.46
CA ASP A 219 0.02 3.26 -15.84
C ASP A 219 1.36 3.58 -16.52
N GLY A 220 2.26 4.23 -15.80
CA GLY A 220 3.55 4.61 -16.35
C GLY A 220 4.49 5.27 -15.34
N PRO A 221 5.72 5.60 -15.78
CA PRO A 221 6.67 6.35 -14.96
C PRO A 221 6.14 7.74 -14.59
N LEU A 222 6.42 8.19 -13.38
CA LEU A 222 6.08 9.55 -12.94
C LEU A 222 6.58 10.62 -13.91
N LYS A 223 7.78 10.42 -14.47
CA LYS A 223 8.40 11.34 -15.43
C LYS A 223 7.52 11.57 -16.67
N GLU A 224 6.83 10.55 -17.17
CA GLU A 224 5.91 10.73 -18.31
C GLU A 224 4.74 11.66 -17.98
N LEU A 225 4.23 11.62 -16.74
CA LEU A 225 3.20 12.56 -16.29
C LEU A 225 3.77 13.98 -16.16
N GLU A 226 5.01 14.11 -15.68
CA GLU A 226 5.69 15.40 -15.56
C GLU A 226 5.98 16.01 -16.95
N ASP A 227 6.35 15.18 -17.92
CA ASP A 227 6.59 15.62 -19.32
C ASP A 227 5.29 16.07 -20.04
N MET A 228 4.10 15.70 -19.52
CA MET A 228 2.81 16.20 -20.00
C MET A 228 2.46 17.61 -19.50
N GLU A 229 3.19 18.12 -18.49
CA GLU A 229 2.97 19.46 -17.93
C GLU A 229 3.30 20.52 -18.98
N SER A 230 2.50 21.58 -19.04
CA SER A 230 2.68 22.71 -19.95
C SER A 230 2.22 24.00 -19.27
N ASP A 231 2.54 25.17 -19.87
CA ASP A 231 2.18 26.48 -19.33
C ASP A 231 0.69 26.63 -18.97
N ASN A 232 -0.18 25.80 -19.58
CA ASN A 232 -1.64 25.86 -19.39
C ASN A 232 -2.22 24.66 -18.64
N LYS A 233 -1.43 23.63 -18.28
CA LYS A 233 -1.92 22.40 -17.62
C LYS A 233 -0.90 21.92 -16.59
N SER A 234 -1.25 22.03 -15.30
CA SER A 234 -0.47 21.41 -14.23
C SER A 234 -0.69 19.89 -14.23
N ILE A 235 0.27 19.17 -13.68
CA ILE A 235 0.20 17.70 -13.53
C ILE A 235 -1.05 17.29 -12.69
N GLU A 236 -1.45 18.08 -11.68
CA GLU A 236 -2.67 17.85 -10.91
C GLU A 236 -3.92 17.94 -11.78
N SER A 237 -3.95 18.90 -12.70
CA SER A 237 -5.05 19.07 -13.66
C SER A 237 -5.13 17.90 -14.65
N ILE A 238 -3.98 17.41 -15.12
CA ILE A 238 -3.88 16.25 -16.02
C ILE A 238 -4.40 15.00 -15.31
N VAL A 239 -3.89 14.73 -14.12
CA VAL A 239 -4.30 13.57 -13.31
C VAL A 239 -5.79 13.65 -12.95
N SER A 240 -6.29 14.83 -12.56
CA SER A 240 -7.72 15.04 -12.28
C SER A 240 -8.59 14.82 -13.53
N GLY A 241 -8.10 15.22 -14.72
CA GLY A 241 -8.77 14.92 -16.00
C GLY A 241 -8.89 13.41 -16.23
N MET A 242 -7.78 12.68 -16.11
CA MET A 242 -7.75 11.22 -16.29
C MET A 242 -8.70 10.48 -15.33
N MET A 243 -8.91 11.02 -14.12
CA MET A 243 -9.82 10.44 -13.15
C MET A 243 -11.30 10.67 -13.47
N LYS A 244 -11.63 11.72 -14.25
CA LYS A 244 -13.01 12.13 -14.59
C LYS A 244 -13.52 11.58 -15.92
N ASP A 245 -12.64 11.26 -16.87
CA ASP A 245 -12.99 10.89 -18.25
C ASP A 245 -13.57 9.46 -18.40
N VAL A 246 -13.99 8.79 -17.33
CA VAL A 246 -14.53 7.41 -17.33
C VAL A 246 -16.05 7.39 -17.07
N HIS A 247 -16.77 8.41 -17.54
CA HIS A 247 -18.25 8.42 -17.49
C HIS A 247 -18.88 8.23 -18.85
#